data_49fb1218412ea4ce6de987a6e5e31b17
#
_entry.id   49fb1218412ea4ce6de987a6e5e31b17
#
_cell.length_a   1.000
_cell.length_b   1.000
_cell.length_c   1.000
_cell.angle_alpha   90.00
_cell.angle_beta   90.00
_cell.angle_gamma   90.00
#
_symmetry.space_group_name_H-M   'P 1'
#
loop_
_entity.id
_entity.type
_entity.pdbx_description
1 polymer ?
#
loop_
_entity_poly.entity_id
_entity_poly.type
_entity_poly.pdbx_seq_one_letter_code
_entity_poly.pdbx_strand_id
1 'polypeptide(L)'
;MDRENSPVNSLLEQAACIVRRSKAATGTIEPAESYKRRQIEELISFANTNGLWIDFTYYPVIYLDKGGENEVFYDGAATIYKLNNFEYAGDDLENFFIRIFAHNRFFNNVPYSLIGFSYNSQKEFCAVVTQPYIKAEREATEDEIAEHMQALGLEMNYYDEFHNEEYEIFDAVPNNVLYGIDGALYFIDTQIRLREAW
;
A
#
# COMPACT_ATOMS: atom_id res chain seq x y z
N MET A 1 -15.20 11.84 21.52
CA MET A 1 -14.49 12.44 20.36
C MET A 1 -14.72 11.50 19.21
N ASP A 2 -15.70 11.83 18.38
CA ASP A 2 -16.11 11.03 17.24
C ASP A 2 -15.00 11.06 16.20
N ARG A 3 -14.46 9.88 15.86
CA ARG A 3 -13.58 9.73 14.68
C ARG A 3 -14.46 9.96 13.47
N GLU A 4 -14.31 11.09 12.82
CA GLU A 4 -14.91 11.32 11.51
C GLU A 4 -14.43 10.22 10.56
N ASN A 5 -15.34 9.34 10.17
CA ASN A 5 -15.14 8.37 9.10
C ASN A 5 -14.92 9.16 7.80
N SER A 6 -13.67 9.33 7.41
CA SER A 6 -13.34 9.86 6.09
C SER A 6 -13.85 8.86 5.03
N PRO A 7 -14.58 9.30 4.00
CA PRO A 7 -15.12 8.40 2.96
C PRO A 7 -14.04 7.57 2.24
N VAL A 8 -12.80 7.99 2.29
CA VAL A 8 -11.64 7.30 1.71
C VAL A 8 -11.26 6.05 2.48
N ASN A 9 -11.34 6.07 3.83
CA ASN A 9 -11.11 4.88 4.65
C ASN A 9 -12.19 3.82 4.44
N SER A 10 -13.42 4.23 4.06
CA SER A 10 -14.52 3.29 3.86
C SER A 10 -14.30 2.36 2.65
N LEU A 11 -13.69 2.80 1.55
CA LEU A 11 -13.43 1.95 0.37
C LEU A 11 -12.34 0.92 0.66
N LEU A 12 -11.25 1.33 1.30
CA LEU A 12 -10.17 0.43 1.72
C LEU A 12 -10.69 -0.66 2.67
N GLU A 13 -11.51 -0.28 3.66
CA GLU A 13 -12.11 -1.21 4.61
C GLU A 13 -13.10 -2.18 3.92
N GLN A 14 -13.92 -1.68 2.99
CA GLN A 14 -14.84 -2.52 2.22
C GLN A 14 -14.10 -3.56 1.38
N ALA A 15 -13.08 -3.15 0.64
CA ALA A 15 -12.26 -4.06 -0.17
C ALA A 15 -11.53 -5.10 0.69
N ALA A 16 -10.95 -4.69 1.82
CA ALA A 16 -10.34 -5.61 2.77
C ALA A 16 -11.34 -6.62 3.35
N CYS A 17 -12.57 -6.18 3.64
CA CYS A 17 -13.63 -7.05 4.14
C CYS A 17 -14.04 -8.11 3.12
N ILE A 18 -14.10 -7.77 1.83
CA ILE A 18 -14.40 -8.71 0.74
C ILE A 18 -13.33 -9.78 0.67
N VAL A 19 -12.07 -9.39 0.66
CA VAL A 19 -10.92 -10.31 0.62
C VAL A 19 -10.92 -11.26 1.82
N ARG A 20 -11.18 -10.78 3.05
CA ARG A 20 -11.29 -11.62 4.25
C ARG A 20 -12.45 -12.61 4.20
N ARG A 21 -13.60 -12.19 3.69
CA ARG A 21 -14.77 -13.07 3.55
C ARG A 21 -14.53 -14.19 2.56
N SER A 22 -13.82 -13.94 1.48
CA SER A 22 -13.40 -14.94 0.51
C SER A 22 -12.59 -16.08 1.17
N LYS A 23 -11.80 -15.77 2.21
CA LYS A 23 -11.03 -16.75 3.01
C LYS A 23 -11.94 -17.65 3.87
N ALA A 24 -12.95 -17.08 4.49
CA ALA A 24 -13.82 -17.78 5.42
C ALA A 24 -14.79 -18.77 4.72
N ALA A 25 -15.07 -18.58 3.43
CA ALA A 25 -16.05 -19.38 2.67
C ALA A 25 -15.54 -20.76 2.26
N THR A 26 -14.24 -21.06 2.42
CA THR A 26 -13.64 -22.34 2.01
C THR A 26 -13.33 -23.23 3.20
N GLY A 27 -14.19 -24.23 3.40
CA GLY A 27 -13.91 -25.40 4.28
C GLY A 27 -12.97 -26.45 3.65
N THR A 28 -12.40 -26.19 2.47
CA THR A 28 -11.49 -27.07 1.72
C THR A 28 -10.14 -26.43 1.53
N ILE A 29 -9.07 -27.22 1.64
CA ILE A 29 -7.70 -26.82 1.33
C ILE A 29 -7.61 -26.63 -0.20
N GLU A 30 -7.71 -25.40 -0.68
CA GLU A 30 -7.48 -25.05 -2.08
C GLU A 30 -5.99 -24.73 -2.32
N PRO A 31 -5.46 -24.95 -3.56
CA PRO A 31 -4.15 -24.44 -3.94
C PRO A 31 -4.09 -22.91 -3.78
N ALA A 32 -2.97 -22.38 -3.31
CA ALA A 32 -2.74 -20.96 -3.06
C ALA A 32 -3.08 -20.06 -4.27
N GLU A 33 -2.68 -20.48 -5.48
CA GLU A 33 -2.97 -19.76 -6.73
C GLU A 33 -4.49 -19.64 -7.03
N SER A 34 -5.27 -20.68 -6.70
CA SER A 34 -6.75 -20.64 -6.81
C SER A 34 -7.36 -19.63 -5.86
N TYR A 35 -6.76 -19.50 -4.68
CA TYR A 35 -7.22 -18.61 -3.64
C TYR A 35 -7.04 -17.13 -4.01
N LYS A 36 -5.83 -16.74 -4.40
CA LYS A 36 -5.53 -15.36 -4.88
C LYS A 36 -6.43 -14.97 -6.06
N ARG A 37 -6.58 -15.88 -7.03
CA ARG A 37 -7.45 -15.63 -8.20
C ARG A 37 -8.90 -15.34 -7.79
N ARG A 38 -9.47 -16.11 -6.87
CA ARG A 38 -10.83 -15.89 -6.36
C ARG A 38 -10.95 -14.52 -5.67
N GLN A 39 -9.99 -14.14 -4.84
CA GLN A 39 -9.98 -12.81 -4.22
C GLN A 39 -9.98 -11.69 -5.28
N ILE A 40 -9.22 -11.86 -6.37
CA ILE A 40 -9.23 -10.93 -7.51
C ILE A 40 -10.61 -10.88 -8.17
N GLU A 41 -11.23 -12.03 -8.45
CA GLU A 41 -12.57 -12.12 -9.05
C GLU A 41 -13.64 -11.42 -8.18
N GLU A 42 -13.57 -11.54 -6.87
CA GLU A 42 -14.44 -10.87 -5.91
C GLU A 42 -14.24 -9.34 -5.93
N LEU A 43 -12.99 -8.86 -5.98
CA LEU A 43 -12.68 -7.44 -6.11
C LEU A 43 -13.12 -6.87 -7.46
N ILE A 44 -12.99 -7.63 -8.57
CA ILE A 44 -13.51 -7.25 -9.88
C ILE A 44 -15.03 -7.12 -9.84
N SER A 45 -15.73 -8.08 -9.23
CA SER A 45 -17.18 -8.03 -9.05
C SER A 45 -17.60 -6.81 -8.23
N PHE A 46 -16.88 -6.52 -7.16
CA PHE A 46 -17.08 -5.32 -6.34
C PHE A 46 -16.87 -4.03 -7.13
N ALA A 47 -15.79 -3.94 -7.91
CA ALA A 47 -15.50 -2.80 -8.77
C ALA A 47 -16.60 -2.57 -9.80
N ASN A 48 -17.09 -3.62 -10.46
CA ASN A 48 -18.18 -3.56 -11.43
C ASN A 48 -19.48 -3.06 -10.80
N THR A 49 -19.82 -3.61 -9.64
CA THR A 49 -21.10 -3.29 -8.97
C THR A 49 -21.15 -1.86 -8.47
N ASN A 50 -20.02 -1.29 -8.08
CA ASN A 50 -19.94 0.02 -7.42
C ASN A 50 -19.34 1.12 -8.32
N GLY A 51 -19.04 0.82 -9.60
CA GLY A 51 -18.49 1.82 -10.53
C GLY A 51 -17.10 2.32 -10.14
N LEU A 52 -16.23 1.43 -9.61
CA LEU A 52 -14.92 1.77 -9.04
C LEU A 52 -13.77 1.66 -10.04
N TRP A 53 -14.06 1.53 -11.32
CA TRP A 53 -13.03 1.47 -12.35
C TRP A 53 -12.47 2.85 -12.67
N ILE A 54 -11.15 2.95 -12.74
CA ILE A 54 -10.40 4.15 -13.10
C ILE A 54 -9.71 3.90 -14.43
N ASP A 55 -10.04 4.73 -15.42
CA ASP A 55 -9.43 4.66 -16.75
C ASP A 55 -8.33 5.72 -16.87
N PHE A 56 -7.08 5.29 -16.73
CA PHE A 56 -5.91 6.16 -16.83
C PHE A 56 -5.67 6.71 -18.24
N THR A 57 -6.32 6.19 -19.29
CA THR A 57 -6.24 6.74 -20.65
C THR A 57 -6.76 8.17 -20.72
N TYR A 58 -7.74 8.49 -19.88
CA TYR A 58 -8.39 9.82 -19.84
C TYR A 58 -7.97 10.65 -18.62
N TYR A 59 -7.15 10.11 -17.73
CA TYR A 59 -6.64 10.84 -16.57
C TYR A 59 -5.45 11.70 -17.00
N PRO A 60 -5.42 13.01 -16.69
CA PRO A 60 -4.30 13.89 -17.02
C PRO A 60 -3.13 13.65 -16.04
N VAL A 61 -2.48 12.50 -16.13
CA VAL A 61 -1.37 12.12 -15.29
C VAL A 61 -0.10 11.93 -16.08
N ILE A 62 1.03 12.17 -15.44
CA ILE A 62 2.37 11.99 -15.97
C ILE A 62 2.89 10.64 -15.44
N TYR A 63 3.26 9.74 -16.33
CA TYR A 63 3.96 8.51 -15.94
C TYR A 63 5.34 8.87 -15.35
N LEU A 64 5.65 8.33 -14.19
CA LEU A 64 6.93 8.55 -13.51
C LEU A 64 7.83 7.34 -13.59
N ASP A 65 7.36 6.18 -13.15
CA ASP A 65 8.20 4.98 -13.02
C ASP A 65 7.36 3.70 -12.96
N LYS A 66 8.07 2.55 -13.05
CA LYS A 66 7.52 1.21 -12.85
C LYS A 66 8.49 0.38 -12.02
N GLY A 67 8.02 -0.03 -10.84
CA GLY A 67 8.68 -1.03 -10.00
C GLY A 67 8.13 -2.45 -10.22
N GLY A 68 8.45 -3.38 -9.32
CA GLY A 68 7.98 -4.76 -9.37
C GLY A 68 6.46 -4.88 -9.26
N GLU A 69 5.84 -4.13 -8.36
CA GLU A 69 4.40 -4.22 -8.11
C GLU A 69 3.62 -2.94 -8.46
N ASN A 70 4.28 -1.80 -8.69
CA ASN A 70 3.63 -0.51 -8.90
C ASN A 70 3.99 0.11 -10.25
N GLU A 71 2.98 0.59 -11.00
CA GLU A 71 3.17 1.65 -11.99
C GLU A 71 2.79 2.98 -11.34
N VAL A 72 3.67 3.98 -11.42
CA VAL A 72 3.57 5.23 -10.67
C VAL A 72 3.30 6.40 -11.60
N PHE A 73 2.31 7.21 -11.24
CA PHE A 73 1.90 8.39 -11.99
C PHE A 73 1.75 9.60 -11.06
N TYR A 74 1.84 10.78 -11.63
CA TYR A 74 1.72 12.07 -10.95
C TYR A 74 0.69 12.96 -11.65
N ASP A 75 -0.17 13.63 -10.89
CA ASP A 75 -1.18 14.53 -11.46
C ASP A 75 -0.66 15.93 -11.85
N GLY A 76 0.62 16.16 -11.66
CA GLY A 76 1.23 17.48 -11.91
C GLY A 76 0.97 18.52 -10.83
N ALA A 77 0.29 18.16 -9.74
CA ALA A 77 -0.10 19.07 -8.67
C ALA A 77 0.30 18.55 -7.27
N ALA A 78 -0.41 17.58 -6.74
CA ALA A 78 -0.27 17.18 -5.35
C ALA A 78 -0.43 15.67 -5.08
N THR A 79 -0.72 14.84 -6.09
CA THR A 79 -1.09 13.46 -5.88
C THR A 79 -0.24 12.49 -6.70
N ILE A 80 0.30 11.50 -6.03
CA ILE A 80 0.88 10.30 -6.64
C ILE A 80 -0.18 9.22 -6.72
N TYR A 81 -0.29 8.57 -7.88
CA TYR A 81 -1.12 7.40 -8.13
C TYR A 81 -0.22 6.19 -8.33
N LYS A 82 -0.54 5.09 -7.68
CA LYS A 82 0.15 3.82 -7.85
C LYS A 82 -0.87 2.76 -8.27
N LEU A 83 -0.60 2.10 -9.40
CA LEU A 83 -1.33 0.91 -9.85
C LEU A 83 -0.60 -0.31 -9.30
N ASN A 84 -1.12 -0.87 -8.23
CA ASN A 84 -0.51 -2.01 -7.54
C ASN A 84 -1.11 -3.33 -8.04
N ASN A 85 -0.28 -4.21 -8.61
CA ASN A 85 -0.71 -5.51 -9.18
C ASN A 85 -0.75 -6.65 -8.15
N PHE A 86 -0.57 -6.38 -6.87
CA PHE A 86 -0.55 -7.33 -5.77
C PHE A 86 0.57 -8.38 -5.85
N GLU A 87 1.66 -8.13 -6.56
CA GLU A 87 2.76 -9.10 -6.70
C GLU A 87 3.32 -9.47 -5.32
N TYR A 88 3.60 -8.47 -4.48
CA TYR A 88 4.19 -8.69 -3.15
C TYR A 88 3.18 -9.04 -2.05
N ALA A 89 1.90 -9.19 -2.40
CA ALA A 89 0.92 -9.76 -1.48
C ALA A 89 1.07 -11.29 -1.31
N GLY A 90 1.88 -11.93 -2.17
CA GLY A 90 2.01 -13.39 -2.19
C GLY A 90 0.70 -14.05 -2.63
N ASP A 91 0.31 -15.11 -1.94
CA ASP A 91 -0.87 -15.92 -2.26
C ASP A 91 -2.18 -15.40 -1.63
N ASP A 92 -2.10 -14.37 -0.79
CA ASP A 92 -3.24 -13.81 -0.07
C ASP A 92 -3.26 -12.28 -0.17
N LEU A 93 -4.26 -11.74 -0.89
CA LEU A 93 -4.43 -10.29 -1.02
C LEU A 93 -4.71 -9.57 0.31
N GLU A 94 -5.06 -10.29 1.37
CA GLU A 94 -5.18 -9.69 2.69
C GLU A 94 -3.86 -9.04 3.14
N ASN A 95 -2.71 -9.59 2.73
CA ASN A 95 -1.39 -9.03 3.03
C ASN A 95 -1.20 -7.61 2.46
N PHE A 96 -1.73 -7.34 1.25
CA PHE A 96 -1.74 -5.99 0.70
C PHE A 96 -2.51 -5.01 1.59
N PHE A 97 -3.71 -5.38 2.03
CA PHE A 97 -4.53 -4.51 2.88
C PHE A 97 -3.91 -4.31 4.26
N ILE A 98 -3.34 -5.37 4.86
CA ILE A 98 -2.58 -5.28 6.12
C ILE A 98 -1.44 -4.26 5.98
N ARG A 99 -0.67 -4.36 4.90
CA ARG A 99 0.42 -3.43 4.60
C ARG A 99 -0.06 -1.98 4.52
N ILE A 100 -1.14 -1.71 3.79
CA ILE A 100 -1.68 -0.36 3.64
C ILE A 100 -2.21 0.19 4.98
N PHE A 101 -2.92 -0.61 5.77
CA PHE A 101 -3.38 -0.18 7.11
C PHE A 101 -2.22 0.08 8.06
N ALA A 102 -1.22 -0.80 8.08
CA ALA A 102 -0.03 -0.63 8.90
C ALA A 102 0.77 0.61 8.48
N HIS A 103 0.97 0.80 7.17
CA HIS A 103 1.61 2.01 6.65
C HIS A 103 0.90 3.28 7.14
N ASN A 104 -0.42 3.35 6.99
CA ASN A 104 -1.20 4.51 7.41
C ASN A 104 -1.17 4.74 8.93
N ARG A 105 -0.92 3.69 9.72
CA ARG A 105 -0.75 3.77 11.18
C ARG A 105 0.62 4.33 11.56
N PHE A 106 1.69 3.83 10.93
CA PHE A 106 3.08 4.25 11.23
C PHE A 106 3.45 5.57 10.55
N PHE A 107 3.02 5.77 9.31
CA PHE A 107 3.42 6.89 8.45
C PHE A 107 2.22 7.74 8.02
N ASN A 108 1.49 8.23 9.00
CA ASN A 108 0.22 8.95 8.80
C ASN A 108 0.35 10.31 8.09
N ASN A 109 1.58 10.82 7.91
CA ASN A 109 1.90 12.04 7.19
C ASN A 109 1.97 11.83 5.65
N VAL A 110 2.01 10.56 5.19
CA VAL A 110 2.01 10.18 3.77
C VAL A 110 1.11 8.96 3.54
N PRO A 111 -0.19 9.03 3.93
CA PRO A 111 -1.06 7.88 3.94
C PRO A 111 -1.41 7.43 2.52
N TYR A 112 -1.61 6.12 2.37
CA TYR A 112 -2.27 5.56 1.19
C TYR A 112 -3.79 5.70 1.29
N SER A 113 -4.42 5.97 0.15
CA SER A 113 -5.87 5.94 -0.01
C SER A 113 -6.23 5.07 -1.21
N LEU A 114 -7.06 4.05 -1.01
CA LEU A 114 -7.63 3.28 -2.13
C LEU A 114 -8.74 4.11 -2.77
N ILE A 115 -8.64 4.35 -4.08
CA ILE A 115 -9.63 5.13 -4.82
C ILE A 115 -10.41 4.31 -5.86
N GLY A 116 -9.97 3.11 -6.17
CA GLY A 116 -10.62 2.22 -7.12
C GLY A 116 -9.67 1.16 -7.66
N PHE A 117 -9.99 0.69 -8.86
CA PHE A 117 -9.27 -0.39 -9.54
C PHE A 117 -9.03 -0.05 -11.01
N SER A 118 -8.02 -0.65 -11.59
CA SER A 118 -7.66 -0.47 -13.00
C SER A 118 -6.94 -1.71 -13.53
N TYR A 119 -6.54 -1.65 -14.79
CA TYR A 119 -5.56 -2.56 -15.37
C TYR A 119 -4.29 -1.78 -15.70
N ASN A 120 -3.13 -2.36 -15.38
CA ASN A 120 -1.85 -1.77 -15.73
C ASN A 120 -1.49 -1.97 -17.22
N SER A 121 -0.32 -1.51 -17.63
CA SER A 121 0.18 -1.63 -19.02
C SER A 121 0.31 -3.10 -19.49
N GLN A 122 0.42 -4.05 -18.57
CA GLN A 122 0.50 -5.50 -18.83
C GLN A 122 -0.87 -6.20 -18.78
N LYS A 123 -1.96 -5.43 -18.58
CA LYS A 123 -3.34 -5.92 -18.42
C LYS A 123 -3.55 -6.76 -17.16
N GLU A 124 -2.74 -6.55 -16.15
CA GLU A 124 -2.94 -7.13 -14.83
C GLU A 124 -3.94 -6.26 -14.03
N PHE A 125 -4.80 -6.92 -13.26
CA PHE A 125 -5.72 -6.24 -12.35
C PHE A 125 -4.96 -5.57 -11.21
N CYS A 126 -5.24 -4.30 -10.96
CA CYS A 126 -4.54 -3.47 -9.97
C CYS A 126 -5.50 -2.74 -9.04
N ALA A 127 -5.11 -2.62 -7.78
CA ALA A 127 -5.62 -1.56 -6.92
C ALA A 127 -5.03 -0.22 -7.35
N VAL A 128 -5.87 0.82 -7.38
CA VAL A 128 -5.40 2.20 -7.57
C VAL A 128 -5.36 2.88 -6.22
N VAL A 129 -4.15 3.09 -5.72
CA VAL A 129 -3.92 3.81 -4.48
C VAL A 129 -3.27 5.17 -4.75
N THR A 130 -3.55 6.13 -3.89
CA THR A 130 -2.95 7.47 -3.95
C THR A 130 -2.17 7.76 -2.69
N GLN A 131 -1.15 8.61 -2.84
CA GLN A 131 -0.41 9.25 -1.75
C GLN A 131 -0.22 10.74 -2.07
N PRO A 132 -0.05 11.61 -1.07
CA PRO A 132 0.40 12.98 -1.29
C PRO A 132 1.73 13.01 -2.05
N TYR A 133 1.87 13.92 -3.02
CA TYR A 133 3.18 14.22 -3.60
C TYR A 133 4.02 14.99 -2.57
N ILE A 134 5.19 14.48 -2.25
CA ILE A 134 6.10 15.10 -1.28
C ILE A 134 7.13 15.94 -2.00
N LYS A 135 7.17 17.24 -1.68
CA LYS A 135 8.26 18.10 -2.12
C LYS A 135 9.47 17.86 -1.23
N ALA A 136 10.30 16.90 -1.65
CA ALA A 136 11.49 16.52 -0.92
C ALA A 136 12.64 17.54 -1.16
N GLU A 137 13.47 17.73 -0.14
CA GLU A 137 14.77 18.37 -0.24
C GLU A 137 15.82 17.38 -0.73
N ARG A 138 15.75 16.15 -0.20
CA ARG A 138 16.65 15.03 -0.50
C ARG A 138 16.04 13.70 -0.07
N GLU A 139 16.70 12.61 -0.36
CA GLU A 139 16.48 11.33 0.30
C GLU A 139 16.95 11.41 1.77
N ALA A 140 16.32 10.62 2.65
CA ALA A 140 16.77 10.48 4.03
C ALA A 140 18.09 9.69 4.10
N THR A 141 18.86 9.88 5.17
CA THR A 141 20.00 9.02 5.47
C THR A 141 19.59 7.77 6.26
N GLU A 142 20.40 6.72 6.25
CA GLU A 142 20.16 5.51 7.04
C GLU A 142 20.04 5.82 8.54
N ASP A 143 20.87 6.74 9.07
CA ASP A 143 20.82 7.16 10.46
C ASP A 143 19.49 7.85 10.81
N GLU A 144 18.99 8.76 9.94
CA GLU A 144 17.71 9.45 10.13
C GLU A 144 16.54 8.45 10.11
N ILE A 145 16.59 7.46 9.21
CA ILE A 145 15.59 6.38 9.15
C ILE A 145 15.61 5.57 10.44
N ALA A 146 16.80 5.14 10.89
CA ALA A 146 16.96 4.36 12.11
C ALA A 146 16.47 5.10 13.36
N GLU A 147 16.82 6.39 13.52
CA GLU A 147 16.36 7.23 14.62
C GLU A 147 14.83 7.37 14.62
N HIS A 148 14.23 7.58 13.43
CA HIS A 148 12.78 7.69 13.31
C HIS A 148 12.06 6.39 13.69
N MET A 149 12.55 5.25 13.19
CA MET A 149 11.97 3.94 13.50
C MET A 149 12.07 3.60 14.99
N GLN A 150 13.20 3.91 15.64
CA GLN A 150 13.36 3.77 17.09
C GLN A 150 12.37 4.65 17.88
N ALA A 151 12.14 5.88 17.42
CA ALA A 151 11.15 6.77 18.03
C ALA A 151 9.71 6.23 17.92
N LEU A 152 9.42 5.42 16.90
CA LEU A 152 8.15 4.69 16.75
C LEU A 152 8.07 3.39 17.59
N GLY A 153 9.13 3.05 18.32
CA GLY A 153 9.19 1.84 19.15
C GLY A 153 9.53 0.57 18.36
N LEU A 154 10.19 0.73 17.22
CA LEU A 154 10.67 -0.37 16.40
C LEU A 154 12.15 -0.66 16.70
N GLU A 155 12.51 -1.93 16.75
CA GLU A 155 13.89 -2.40 16.91
C GLU A 155 14.47 -2.74 15.54
N MET A 156 15.73 -2.40 15.32
CA MET A 156 16.43 -2.67 14.06
C MET A 156 17.03 -4.08 14.06
N ASN A 157 16.71 -4.89 13.03
CA ASN A 157 17.38 -6.16 12.76
C ASN A 157 18.58 -5.98 11.82
N TYR A 158 18.34 -5.28 10.70
CA TYR A 158 19.34 -4.90 9.70
C TYR A 158 19.14 -3.43 9.35
N TYR A 159 20.04 -2.83 8.56
CA TYR A 159 20.02 -1.41 8.22
C TYR A 159 18.71 -0.92 7.58
N ASP A 160 17.95 -1.80 6.95
CA ASP A 160 16.68 -1.53 6.24
C ASP A 160 15.47 -2.31 6.80
N GLU A 161 15.70 -3.10 7.88
CA GLU A 161 14.68 -3.95 8.49
C GLU A 161 14.45 -3.59 9.96
N PHE A 162 13.19 -3.34 10.30
CA PHE A 162 12.75 -2.95 11.63
C PHE A 162 11.56 -3.79 12.08
N HIS A 163 11.41 -4.00 13.38
CA HIS A 163 10.30 -4.78 13.92
C HIS A 163 9.86 -4.34 15.30
N ASN A 164 8.63 -4.70 15.65
CA ASN A 164 8.11 -4.76 17.01
C ASN A 164 7.43 -6.12 17.25
N GLU A 165 6.59 -6.23 18.28
CA GLU A 165 5.88 -7.48 18.60
C GLU A 165 4.87 -7.88 17.49
N GLU A 166 4.30 -6.92 16.75
CA GLU A 166 3.19 -7.11 15.82
C GLU A 166 3.61 -7.07 14.35
N TYR A 167 4.60 -6.20 13.99
CA TYR A 167 4.95 -5.92 12.61
C TYR A 167 6.45 -6.07 12.33
N GLU A 168 6.74 -6.40 11.08
CA GLU A 168 8.05 -6.24 10.45
C GLU A 168 7.94 -5.22 9.32
N ILE A 169 8.85 -4.23 9.31
CA ILE A 169 8.98 -3.20 8.28
C ILE A 169 10.33 -3.41 7.61
N PHE A 170 10.34 -3.50 6.31
CA PHE A 170 11.55 -3.70 5.51
C PHE A 170 11.53 -2.83 4.25
N ASP A 171 12.64 -2.82 3.54
CA ASP A 171 12.86 -1.90 2.40
C ASP A 171 12.79 -0.41 2.82
N ALA A 172 13.15 -0.14 4.08
CA ALA A 172 13.22 1.22 4.63
C ALA A 172 14.59 1.84 4.31
N VAL A 173 14.84 2.04 3.03
CA VAL A 173 16.10 2.53 2.45
C VAL A 173 15.98 3.99 1.99
N PRO A 174 17.11 4.73 1.80
CA PRO A 174 17.08 6.14 1.44
C PRO A 174 16.17 6.52 0.27
N ASN A 175 16.16 5.74 -0.81
CA ASN A 175 15.31 6.00 -1.97
C ASN A 175 13.80 5.81 -1.73
N ASN A 176 13.41 5.15 -0.63
CA ASN A 176 12.03 4.94 -0.20
C ASN A 176 11.60 5.89 0.92
N VAL A 177 12.51 6.76 1.41
CA VAL A 177 12.25 7.71 2.49
C VAL A 177 12.74 9.09 2.12
N LEU A 178 11.82 10.03 2.00
CA LEU A 178 12.10 11.40 1.61
C LEU A 178 12.25 12.31 2.84
N TYR A 179 13.26 13.17 2.83
CA TYR A 179 13.38 14.29 3.76
C TYR A 179 12.68 15.50 3.15
N GLY A 180 11.55 15.89 3.71
CA GLY A 180 10.75 17.01 3.22
C GLY A 180 11.37 18.37 3.52
N ILE A 181 10.96 19.39 2.76
CA ILE A 181 11.36 20.79 2.99
C ILE A 181 10.90 21.35 4.35
N ASP A 182 9.99 20.67 5.01
CA ASP A 182 9.48 20.95 6.37
C ASP A 182 10.27 20.24 7.47
N GLY A 183 11.30 19.46 7.10
CA GLY A 183 12.14 18.70 8.01
C GLY A 183 11.55 17.39 8.49
N ALA A 184 10.41 16.95 7.95
CA ALA A 184 9.82 15.66 8.28
C ALA A 184 10.30 14.53 7.35
N LEU A 185 10.28 13.28 7.85
CA LEU A 185 10.52 12.10 7.04
C LEU A 185 9.20 11.56 6.49
N TYR A 186 9.23 11.16 5.22
CA TYR A 186 8.09 10.61 4.47
C TYR A 186 8.45 9.25 3.89
N PHE A 187 7.87 8.20 4.42
CA PHE A 187 8.09 6.82 3.99
C PHE A 187 7.16 6.50 2.83
N ILE A 188 7.65 6.55 1.61
CA ILE A 188 6.79 6.51 0.42
C ILE A 188 6.59 5.12 -0.18
N ASP A 189 7.49 4.15 0.07
CA ASP A 189 7.42 2.83 -0.56
C ASP A 189 8.03 1.70 0.31
N THR A 190 7.79 1.71 1.61
CA THR A 190 8.23 0.65 2.54
C THR A 190 7.30 -0.55 2.49
N GLN A 191 7.83 -1.74 2.76
CA GLN A 191 7.08 -2.97 2.91
C GLN A 191 6.78 -3.25 4.38
N ILE A 192 5.55 -3.66 4.69
CA ILE A 192 5.13 -3.97 6.06
C ILE A 192 4.33 -5.28 6.04
N ARG A 193 4.64 -6.18 6.96
CA ARG A 193 3.88 -7.41 7.17
C ARG A 193 3.67 -7.68 8.66
N LEU A 194 2.70 -8.53 8.97
CA LEU A 194 2.57 -9.08 10.31
C LEU A 194 3.78 -9.96 10.62
N ARG A 195 4.27 -9.83 11.83
CA ARG A 195 5.34 -10.70 12.33
C ARG A 195 4.75 -12.07 12.64
N GLU A 196 5.35 -13.11 12.09
CA GLU A 196 4.97 -14.47 12.43
C GLU A 196 5.34 -14.76 13.89
N ALA A 197 4.39 -15.26 14.67
CA ALA A 197 4.68 -15.71 16.02
C ALA A 197 5.53 -16.99 15.93
N TRP A 198 6.71 -16.98 16.55
CA TRP A 198 7.59 -18.14 16.70
C TRP A 198 7.08 -19.11 17.78
#